data_50cb3acad0da8a59045132e71a94f146
#
_entry.id   50cb3acad0da8a59045132e71a94f146
#
_cell.length_a   1.000
_cell.length_b   1.000
_cell.length_c   1.000
_cell.angle_alpha   90.00
_cell.angle_beta   90.00
_cell.angle_gamma   90.00
#
_symmetry.space_group_name_H-M   'P 1'
#
loop_
_entity.id
_entity.type
_entity.pdbx_description
1 polymer ?
#
loop_
_entity_poly.entity_id
_entity_poly.type
_entity_poly.pdbx_seq_one_letter_code
_entity_poly.pdbx_strand_id
1 'polypeptide(L)'
;MKNFINALDILIVSLNKTIAVLGLASGTLLAFANVVARYFFDKSWSWASELSNYLFIWSAFFAAAYGFNKGIHVSVTILVEKFPPALAKACLLFSHILTTVFLIFIAVYSVDYLKILHEIEQMIIDLGIPQWAPMLVLPIAFVTASYRSAEKAIKVALTPATKVVSNEAHELAHGSVVKD
;
A
#
# COMPACT_ATOMS: atom_id res chain seq x y z
N MET A 1 5.24 11.85 -23.63
CA MET A 1 4.74 10.65 -22.95
C MET A 1 5.55 10.28 -21.71
N LYS A 2 6.88 10.14 -21.78
CA LYS A 2 7.74 9.82 -20.61
C LYS A 2 7.61 10.81 -19.44
N ASN A 3 7.55 12.10 -19.71
CA ASN A 3 7.44 13.14 -18.66
C ASN A 3 6.08 13.09 -17.93
N PHE A 4 5.00 12.76 -18.63
CA PHE A 4 3.68 12.61 -18.04
C PHE A 4 3.58 11.37 -17.11
N ILE A 5 4.15 10.24 -17.55
CA ILE A 5 4.22 9.01 -16.75
C ILE A 5 5.05 9.26 -15.49
N ASN A 6 6.22 9.91 -15.61
CA ASN A 6 7.06 10.23 -14.45
C ASN A 6 6.35 11.19 -13.47
N ALA A 7 5.58 12.16 -13.98
CA ALA A 7 4.83 13.06 -13.10
C ALA A 7 3.70 12.34 -12.34
N LEU A 8 2.97 11.43 -13.01
CA LEU A 8 1.98 10.58 -12.36
C LEU A 8 2.62 9.67 -11.30
N ASP A 9 3.78 9.10 -11.60
CA ASP A 9 4.53 8.28 -10.68
C ASP A 9 4.89 9.02 -9.39
N ILE A 10 5.48 10.20 -9.53
CA ILE A 10 5.86 11.04 -8.38
C ILE A 10 4.62 11.41 -7.56
N LEU A 11 3.53 11.75 -8.24
CA LEU A 11 2.27 12.11 -7.57
C LEU A 11 1.71 10.94 -6.74
N ILE A 12 1.59 9.75 -7.33
CA ILE A 12 1.06 8.55 -6.65
C ILE A 12 1.94 8.17 -5.46
N VAL A 13 3.26 8.19 -5.62
CA VAL A 13 4.22 7.89 -4.55
C VAL A 13 4.11 8.89 -3.41
N SER A 14 4.06 10.18 -3.74
CA SER A 14 3.93 11.26 -2.76
C SER A 14 2.61 11.17 -2.01
N LEU A 15 1.50 10.95 -2.72
CA LEU A 15 0.18 10.76 -2.11
C LEU A 15 0.15 9.56 -1.15
N ASN A 16 0.60 8.39 -1.60
CA ASN A 16 0.64 7.19 -0.77
C ASN A 16 1.47 7.40 0.50
N LYS A 17 2.67 7.98 0.36
CA LYS A 17 3.54 8.29 1.51
C LYS A 17 2.89 9.29 2.46
N THR A 18 2.33 10.38 1.93
CA THR A 18 1.75 11.46 2.75
C THR A 18 0.53 10.95 3.52
N ILE A 19 -0.38 10.24 2.86
CA ILE A 19 -1.58 9.67 3.52
C ILE A 19 -1.17 8.64 4.58
N ALA A 20 -0.19 7.78 4.28
CA ALA A 20 0.31 6.81 5.25
C ALA A 20 0.87 7.47 6.51
N VAL A 21 1.72 8.48 6.35
CA VAL A 21 2.36 9.17 7.49
C VAL A 21 1.36 10.01 8.26
N LEU A 22 0.53 10.82 7.57
CA LEU A 22 -0.46 11.66 8.22
C LEU A 22 -1.57 10.83 8.89
N GLY A 23 -2.01 9.75 8.25
CA GLY A 23 -2.99 8.83 8.85
C GLY A 23 -2.48 8.19 10.14
N LEU A 24 -1.23 7.71 10.12
CA LEU A 24 -0.61 7.13 11.32
C LEU A 24 -0.43 8.17 12.43
N ALA A 25 0.12 9.34 12.09
CA ALA A 25 0.39 10.40 13.06
C ALA A 25 -0.91 10.93 13.69
N SER A 26 -1.91 11.27 12.87
CA SER A 26 -3.20 11.78 13.35
C SER A 26 -4.01 10.73 14.10
N GLY A 27 -4.01 9.47 13.63
CA GLY A 27 -4.66 8.36 14.33
C GLY A 27 -4.03 8.10 15.70
N THR A 28 -2.70 8.12 15.80
CA THR A 28 -2.00 7.95 17.07
C THR A 28 -2.26 9.12 18.02
N LEU A 29 -2.22 10.35 17.52
CA LEU A 29 -2.48 11.54 18.33
C LEU A 29 -3.92 11.53 18.87
N LEU A 30 -4.89 11.19 18.03
CA LEU A 30 -6.30 11.11 18.40
C LEU A 30 -6.55 9.98 19.42
N ALA A 31 -5.98 8.81 19.21
CA ALA A 31 -6.07 7.69 20.14
C ALA A 31 -5.46 8.06 21.50
N PHE A 32 -4.28 8.69 21.49
CA PHE A 32 -3.64 9.17 22.71
C PHE A 32 -4.50 10.21 23.45
N ALA A 33 -5.02 11.20 22.72
CA ALA A 33 -5.92 12.22 23.30
C ALA A 33 -7.17 11.60 23.94
N ASN A 34 -7.75 10.56 23.30
CA ASN A 34 -8.92 9.86 23.83
C ASN A 34 -8.57 9.06 25.11
N VAL A 35 -7.39 8.47 25.17
CA VAL A 35 -6.90 7.80 26.39
C VAL A 35 -6.71 8.81 27.52
N VAL A 36 -6.07 9.95 27.26
CA VAL A 36 -5.91 11.03 28.25
C VAL A 36 -7.26 11.55 28.73
N ALA A 37 -8.21 11.81 27.81
CA ALA A 37 -9.55 12.26 28.17
C ALA A 37 -10.28 11.26 29.06
N ARG A 38 -10.12 9.98 28.82
CA ARG A 38 -10.73 8.90 29.61
C ARG A 38 -10.16 8.81 31.03
N TYR A 39 -8.84 8.90 31.18
CA TYR A 39 -8.20 8.69 32.47
C TYR A 39 -8.14 9.96 33.35
N PHE A 40 -8.04 11.15 32.75
CA PHE A 40 -7.95 12.41 33.50
C PHE A 40 -9.27 13.14 33.65
N PHE A 41 -10.21 12.92 32.74
CA PHE A 41 -11.48 13.66 32.72
C PHE A 41 -12.72 12.77 32.82
N ASP A 42 -12.53 11.45 32.98
CA ASP A 42 -13.62 10.44 32.98
C ASP A 42 -14.56 10.55 31.77
N LYS A 43 -14.06 11.09 30.66
CA LYS A 43 -14.80 11.27 29.41
C LYS A 43 -14.20 10.41 28.32
N SER A 44 -14.98 9.48 27.78
CA SER A 44 -14.60 8.67 26.62
C SER A 44 -15.33 9.16 25.38
N TRP A 45 -14.60 9.42 24.32
CA TRP A 45 -15.16 9.77 23.02
C TRP A 45 -15.19 8.53 22.13
N SER A 46 -16.37 7.90 21.97
CA SER A 46 -16.54 6.70 21.14
C SER A 46 -16.16 6.99 19.68
N TRP A 47 -16.59 8.14 19.15
CA TRP A 47 -16.25 8.58 17.81
C TRP A 47 -14.73 8.70 17.56
N ALA A 48 -13.96 9.08 18.58
CA ALA A 48 -12.50 9.22 18.44
C ALA A 48 -11.81 7.87 18.30
N SER A 49 -12.29 6.84 19.00
CA SER A 49 -11.82 5.46 18.85
C SER A 49 -12.07 4.94 17.44
N GLU A 50 -13.27 5.15 16.95
CA GLU A 50 -13.67 4.68 15.62
C GLU A 50 -12.92 5.41 14.50
N LEU A 51 -12.82 6.75 14.60
CA LEU A 51 -12.04 7.54 13.65
C LEU A 51 -10.56 7.16 13.64
N SER A 52 -9.95 6.90 14.81
CA SER A 52 -8.57 6.42 14.91
C SER A 52 -8.36 5.10 14.18
N ASN A 53 -9.31 4.15 14.30
CA ASN A 53 -9.25 2.88 13.58
C ASN A 53 -9.24 3.09 12.06
N TYR A 54 -10.11 3.95 11.53
CA TYR A 54 -10.13 4.24 10.09
C TYR A 54 -8.85 4.95 9.62
N LEU A 55 -8.30 5.86 10.41
CA LEU A 55 -7.02 6.50 10.09
C LEU A 55 -5.87 5.49 10.05
N PHE A 56 -5.85 4.51 10.96
CA PHE A 56 -4.87 3.42 10.93
C PHE A 56 -5.07 2.50 9.73
N ILE A 57 -6.32 2.15 9.38
CA ILE A 57 -6.63 1.36 8.19
C ILE A 57 -6.13 2.08 6.93
N TRP A 58 -6.45 3.37 6.77
CA TRP A 58 -5.97 4.18 5.64
C TRP A 58 -4.45 4.22 5.61
N SER A 59 -3.82 4.50 6.75
CA SER A 59 -2.36 4.51 6.86
C SER A 59 -1.74 3.17 6.42
N ALA A 60 -2.26 2.06 6.91
CA ALA A 60 -1.75 0.72 6.61
C ALA A 60 -1.87 0.37 5.12
N PHE A 61 -3.02 0.63 4.49
CA PHE A 61 -3.23 0.33 3.08
C PHE A 61 -2.37 1.20 2.16
N PHE A 62 -2.25 2.50 2.45
CA PHE A 62 -1.40 3.39 1.67
C PHE A 62 0.09 3.14 1.93
N ALA A 63 0.48 2.75 3.14
CA ALA A 63 1.84 2.30 3.43
C ALA A 63 2.19 1.02 2.68
N ALA A 64 1.28 0.04 2.61
CA ALA A 64 1.45 -1.16 1.80
C ALA A 64 1.59 -0.82 0.32
N ALA A 65 0.71 0.02 -0.24
CA ALA A 65 0.79 0.48 -1.62
C ALA A 65 2.10 1.23 -1.92
N TYR A 66 2.60 2.03 -0.97
CA TYR A 66 3.93 2.65 -1.06
C TYR A 66 5.05 1.61 -1.02
N GLY A 67 4.90 0.56 -0.20
CA GLY A 67 5.84 -0.54 -0.09
C GLY A 67 6.07 -1.26 -1.42
N PHE A 68 5.04 -1.47 -2.22
CA PHE A 68 5.17 -2.03 -3.57
C PHE A 68 6.08 -1.21 -4.48
N ASN A 69 6.18 0.11 -4.25
CA ASN A 69 7.11 0.97 -4.99
C ASN A 69 8.58 0.72 -4.60
N LYS A 70 8.84 0.48 -3.31
CA LYS A 70 10.21 0.29 -2.76
C LYS A 70 10.77 -1.13 -2.92
N GLY A 71 10.07 -2.06 -3.59
CA GLY A 71 10.58 -3.40 -3.84
C GLY A 71 10.64 -4.31 -2.63
N ILE A 72 9.60 -4.32 -1.79
CA ILE A 72 9.51 -5.17 -0.58
C ILE A 72 9.55 -6.68 -0.88
N HIS A 73 9.69 -7.09 -2.13
CA HIS A 73 9.95 -8.49 -2.49
C HIS A 73 11.40 -8.93 -2.20
N VAL A 74 12.04 -8.34 -1.18
CA VAL A 74 13.40 -8.65 -0.71
C VAL A 74 13.59 -10.16 -0.51
N SER A 75 12.60 -10.87 -0.01
CA SER A 75 12.68 -12.31 0.23
C SER A 75 12.84 -13.13 -1.06
N VAL A 76 12.19 -12.71 -2.14
CA VAL A 76 12.31 -13.37 -3.44
C VAL A 76 13.67 -13.05 -4.06
N THR A 77 14.16 -11.83 -3.90
CA THR A 77 15.43 -11.37 -4.47
C THR A 77 16.62 -12.10 -3.88
N ILE A 78 16.66 -12.30 -2.56
CA ILE A 78 17.73 -13.08 -1.88
C ILE A 78 17.78 -14.54 -2.37
N LEU A 79 16.61 -15.14 -2.63
CA LEU A 79 16.56 -16.50 -3.17
C LEU A 79 17.03 -16.55 -4.61
N VAL A 80 16.68 -15.55 -5.38
CA VAL A 80 16.93 -15.45 -6.82
C VAL A 80 18.39 -15.18 -7.13
N GLU A 81 19.16 -14.55 -6.24
CA GLU A 81 20.62 -14.36 -6.38
C GLU A 81 21.40 -15.68 -6.49
N LYS A 82 20.84 -16.78 -5.99
CA LYS A 82 21.46 -18.12 -6.06
C LYS A 82 21.16 -18.87 -7.36
N PHE A 83 20.28 -18.35 -8.21
CA PHE A 83 19.87 -19.00 -9.45
C PHE A 83 20.62 -18.43 -10.68
N PRO A 84 20.71 -19.20 -11.77
CA PRO A 84 21.23 -18.67 -13.04
C PRO A 84 20.35 -17.49 -13.51
N PRO A 85 20.94 -16.47 -14.16
CA PRO A 85 20.24 -15.21 -14.48
C PRO A 85 18.91 -15.36 -15.22
N ALA A 86 18.79 -16.39 -16.08
CA ALA A 86 17.56 -16.66 -16.83
C ALA A 86 16.43 -17.16 -15.92
N LEU A 87 16.73 -18.06 -14.99
CA LEU A 87 15.77 -18.60 -14.02
C LEU A 87 15.35 -17.53 -13.01
N ALA A 88 16.33 -16.73 -12.56
CA ALA A 88 16.14 -15.58 -11.70
C ALA A 88 15.11 -14.60 -12.30
N LYS A 89 15.30 -14.19 -13.55
CA LYS A 89 14.37 -13.32 -14.27
C LYS A 89 12.97 -13.94 -14.39
N ALA A 90 12.88 -15.24 -14.71
CA ALA A 90 11.60 -15.93 -14.85
C ALA A 90 10.82 -15.96 -13.51
N CYS A 91 11.50 -16.26 -12.40
CA CYS A 91 10.88 -16.25 -11.06
C CYS A 91 10.39 -14.86 -10.65
N LEU A 92 11.18 -13.81 -10.88
CA LEU A 92 10.79 -12.44 -10.58
C LEU A 92 9.60 -11.99 -11.43
N LEU A 93 9.62 -12.28 -12.72
CA LEU A 93 8.52 -11.95 -13.62
C LEU A 93 7.24 -12.67 -13.23
N PHE A 94 7.31 -13.96 -12.93
CA PHE A 94 6.19 -14.76 -12.46
C PHE A 94 5.61 -14.19 -11.15
N SER A 95 6.47 -13.85 -10.19
CA SER A 95 6.05 -13.24 -8.92
C SER A 95 5.32 -11.92 -9.14
N HIS A 96 5.86 -11.02 -9.97
CA HIS A 96 5.21 -9.73 -10.24
C HIS A 96 3.89 -9.87 -11.00
N ILE A 97 3.80 -10.80 -11.96
CA ILE A 97 2.55 -11.07 -12.69
C ILE A 97 1.50 -11.63 -11.73
N LEU A 98 1.86 -12.63 -10.92
CA LEU A 98 0.95 -13.23 -9.95
C LEU A 98 0.43 -12.19 -8.95
N THR A 99 1.32 -11.36 -8.41
CA THR A 99 0.96 -10.27 -7.50
C THR A 99 0.04 -9.25 -8.18
N THR A 100 0.32 -8.88 -9.42
CA THR A 100 -0.51 -7.92 -10.16
C THR A 100 -1.92 -8.47 -10.38
N VAL A 101 -2.04 -9.72 -10.84
CA VAL A 101 -3.33 -10.38 -11.05
C VAL A 101 -4.12 -10.47 -9.73
N PHE A 102 -3.47 -10.86 -8.65
CA PHE A 102 -4.08 -10.93 -7.32
C PHE A 102 -4.59 -9.58 -6.83
N LEU A 103 -3.78 -8.51 -6.98
CA LEU A 103 -4.16 -7.16 -6.57
C LEU A 103 -5.32 -6.60 -7.40
N ILE A 104 -5.36 -6.86 -8.72
CA ILE A 104 -6.49 -6.48 -9.58
C ILE A 104 -7.76 -7.23 -9.13
N PHE A 105 -7.65 -8.52 -8.86
CA PHE A 105 -8.78 -9.33 -8.39
C PHE A 105 -9.36 -8.74 -7.10
N ILE A 106 -8.52 -8.43 -6.10
CA ILE A 106 -8.98 -7.81 -4.86
C ILE A 106 -9.54 -6.41 -5.10
N ALA A 107 -8.95 -5.63 -6.00
CA ALA A 107 -9.46 -4.30 -6.34
C ALA A 107 -10.90 -4.35 -6.91
N VAL A 108 -11.18 -5.32 -7.79
CA VAL A 108 -12.54 -5.51 -8.35
C VAL A 108 -13.52 -5.91 -7.25
N TYR A 109 -13.18 -6.92 -6.45
CA TYR A 109 -14.06 -7.36 -5.35
C TYR A 109 -14.24 -6.30 -4.26
N SER A 110 -13.27 -5.43 -4.05
CA SER A 110 -13.41 -4.30 -3.12
C SER A 110 -14.46 -3.28 -3.59
N VAL A 111 -14.62 -3.09 -4.91
CA VAL A 111 -15.70 -2.26 -5.46
C VAL A 111 -17.07 -2.92 -5.23
N ASP A 112 -17.19 -4.23 -5.44
CA ASP A 112 -18.44 -4.94 -5.17
C ASP A 112 -18.79 -4.93 -3.69
N TYR A 113 -17.80 -5.05 -2.81
CA TYR A 113 -17.99 -4.87 -1.38
C TYR A 113 -18.55 -3.48 -1.02
N LEU A 114 -18.05 -2.42 -1.65
CA LEU A 114 -18.57 -1.07 -1.44
C LEU A 114 -20.03 -0.92 -1.90
N LYS A 115 -20.42 -1.56 -3.02
CA LYS A 115 -21.81 -1.58 -3.49
C LYS A 115 -22.72 -2.23 -2.47
N ILE A 116 -22.32 -3.38 -1.92
CA ILE A 116 -23.07 -4.08 -0.87
C ILE A 116 -23.25 -3.18 0.35
N LEU A 117 -22.18 -2.53 0.84
CA LEU A 117 -22.26 -1.62 1.97
C LEU A 117 -23.20 -0.42 1.70
N HIS A 118 -23.25 0.05 0.47
CA HIS A 118 -24.14 1.12 0.05
C HIS A 118 -25.61 0.64 -0.02
N GLU A 119 -25.86 -0.54 -0.56
CA GLU A 119 -27.21 -1.12 -0.68
C GLU A 119 -27.86 -1.42 0.68
N ILE A 120 -27.07 -1.90 1.65
CA ILE A 120 -27.58 -2.19 3.01
C ILE A 120 -27.63 -0.94 3.90
N GLU A 121 -27.28 0.23 3.37
CA GLU A 121 -27.27 1.52 4.09
C GLU A 121 -26.55 1.46 5.46
N GLN A 122 -25.47 0.67 5.55
CA GLN A 122 -24.76 0.48 6.80
C GLN A 122 -24.11 1.78 7.26
N MET A 123 -24.46 2.21 8.48
CA MET A 123 -23.95 3.43 9.10
C MET A 123 -22.96 3.11 10.22
N ILE A 124 -21.93 3.94 10.35
CA ILE A 124 -21.04 3.95 11.49
C ILE A 124 -21.71 4.80 12.56
N ILE A 125 -22.23 4.16 13.61
CA ILE A 125 -23.10 4.79 14.61
C ILE A 125 -22.41 5.95 15.30
N ASP A 126 -21.15 5.77 15.73
CA ASP A 126 -20.41 6.75 16.49
C ASP A 126 -19.95 7.98 15.66
N LEU A 127 -19.75 7.80 14.35
CA LEU A 127 -19.34 8.88 13.44
C LEU A 127 -20.53 9.49 12.68
N GLY A 128 -21.67 8.81 12.62
CA GLY A 128 -22.85 9.26 11.86
C GLY A 128 -22.64 9.32 10.35
N ILE A 129 -21.68 8.57 9.81
CA ILE A 129 -21.36 8.52 8.38
C ILE A 129 -21.60 7.12 7.81
N PRO A 130 -21.92 7.00 6.52
CA PRO A 130 -22.06 5.69 5.89
C PRO A 130 -20.72 4.93 5.84
N GLN A 131 -20.77 3.64 6.14
CA GLN A 131 -19.56 2.82 6.26
C GLN A 131 -18.79 2.66 4.94
N TRP A 132 -19.47 2.74 3.79
CA TRP A 132 -18.80 2.67 2.48
C TRP A 132 -17.78 3.80 2.27
N ALA A 133 -17.98 4.98 2.90
CA ALA A 133 -17.13 6.14 2.70
C ALA A 133 -15.68 5.93 3.18
N PRO A 134 -15.40 5.53 4.44
CA PRO A 134 -14.03 5.22 4.85
C PRO A 134 -13.47 3.95 4.19
N MET A 135 -14.32 3.02 3.72
CA MET A 135 -13.88 1.81 3.02
C MET A 135 -13.45 2.03 1.56
N LEU A 136 -13.63 3.23 1.01
CA LEU A 136 -13.05 3.64 -0.29
C LEU A 136 -11.52 3.46 -0.34
N VAL A 137 -10.85 3.39 0.79
CA VAL A 137 -9.41 3.09 0.83
C VAL A 137 -9.05 1.80 0.13
N LEU A 138 -9.91 0.77 0.20
CA LEU A 138 -9.65 -0.56 -0.36
C LEU A 138 -9.41 -0.50 -1.88
N PRO A 139 -10.38 -0.09 -2.71
CA PRO A 139 -10.17 -0.04 -4.16
C PRO A 139 -9.06 0.94 -4.55
N ILE A 140 -8.94 2.09 -3.88
CA ILE A 140 -7.91 3.09 -4.20
C ILE A 140 -6.51 2.52 -3.93
N ALA A 141 -6.28 1.93 -2.77
CA ALA A 141 -4.98 1.36 -2.41
C ALA A 141 -4.62 0.16 -3.30
N PHE A 142 -5.57 -0.75 -3.57
CA PHE A 142 -5.30 -1.92 -4.41
C PHE A 142 -5.09 -1.57 -5.87
N VAL A 143 -5.81 -0.59 -6.42
CA VAL A 143 -5.56 -0.08 -7.78
C VAL A 143 -4.18 0.55 -7.88
N THR A 144 -3.78 1.40 -6.93
CA THR A 144 -2.44 2.00 -6.93
C THR A 144 -1.33 0.97 -6.75
N ALA A 145 -1.53 -0.04 -5.90
CA ALA A 145 -0.59 -1.14 -5.71
C ALA A 145 -0.48 -2.03 -6.96
N SER A 146 -1.61 -2.36 -7.62
CA SER A 146 -1.62 -3.16 -8.84
C SER A 146 -0.91 -2.46 -9.99
N TYR A 147 -1.15 -1.15 -10.16
CA TYR A 147 -0.42 -0.33 -11.14
C TYR A 147 1.09 -0.40 -10.94
N ARG A 148 1.56 -0.28 -9.68
CA ARG A 148 2.98 -0.37 -9.34
C ARG A 148 3.58 -1.75 -9.59
N SER A 149 2.86 -2.80 -9.23
CA SER A 149 3.30 -4.17 -9.48
C SER A 149 3.40 -4.46 -10.98
N ALA A 150 2.42 -3.99 -11.77
CA ALA A 150 2.43 -4.11 -13.23
C ALA A 150 3.60 -3.34 -13.86
N GLU A 151 3.89 -2.12 -13.41
CA GLU A 151 5.04 -1.34 -13.88
C GLU A 151 6.35 -2.08 -13.65
N LYS A 152 6.53 -2.69 -12.46
CA LYS A 152 7.72 -3.51 -12.15
C LYS A 152 7.78 -4.75 -13.02
N ALA A 153 6.68 -5.45 -13.23
CA ALA A 153 6.60 -6.60 -14.12
C ALA A 153 7.09 -6.24 -15.53
N ILE A 154 6.64 -5.12 -16.08
CA ILE A 154 7.06 -4.63 -17.41
C ILE A 154 8.56 -4.27 -17.41
N LYS A 155 9.05 -3.60 -16.38
CA LYS A 155 10.49 -3.25 -16.28
C LYS A 155 11.36 -4.52 -16.25
N VAL A 156 11.00 -5.52 -15.46
CA VAL A 156 11.71 -6.81 -15.41
C VAL A 156 11.64 -7.55 -16.74
N ALA A 157 10.49 -7.53 -17.42
CA ALA A 157 10.33 -8.16 -18.73
C ALA A 157 11.26 -7.57 -19.79
N LEU A 158 11.37 -6.23 -19.83
CA LEU A 158 12.18 -5.49 -20.81
C LEU A 158 13.68 -5.46 -20.50
N THR A 159 14.09 -5.74 -19.26
CA THR A 159 15.51 -5.73 -18.86
C THR A 159 16.19 -7.06 -19.18
N PRO A 160 17.42 -7.08 -19.74
CA PRO A 160 18.19 -8.31 -19.96
C PRO A 160 18.44 -9.05 -18.64
N ALA A 161 18.41 -10.40 -18.68
CA ALA A 161 18.50 -11.23 -17.48
C ALA A 161 19.75 -10.95 -16.61
N THR A 162 20.89 -10.66 -17.22
CA THR A 162 22.15 -10.34 -16.53
C THR A 162 22.09 -9.00 -15.76
N LYS A 163 21.31 -8.02 -16.26
CA LYS A 163 21.15 -6.71 -15.60
C LYS A 163 20.06 -6.71 -14.53
N VAL A 164 19.09 -7.63 -14.61
CA VAL A 164 18.02 -7.72 -13.60
C VAL A 164 18.61 -8.04 -12.24
N VAL A 165 19.46 -9.06 -12.15
CA VAL A 165 20.10 -9.48 -10.90
C VAL A 165 21.00 -8.39 -10.32
N SER A 166 21.78 -7.72 -11.18
CA SER A 166 22.64 -6.60 -10.76
C SER A 166 21.86 -5.40 -10.24
N ASN A 167 20.75 -5.02 -10.89
CA ASN A 167 19.93 -3.88 -10.47
C ASN A 167 19.20 -4.14 -9.15
N GLU A 168 18.67 -5.33 -8.97
CA GLU A 168 18.01 -5.73 -7.71
C GLU A 168 19.01 -5.76 -6.55
N ALA A 169 20.23 -6.27 -6.74
CA ALA A 169 21.28 -6.24 -5.74
C ALA A 169 21.67 -4.80 -5.35
N HIS A 170 21.71 -3.87 -6.31
CA HIS A 170 21.97 -2.44 -6.05
C HIS A 170 20.82 -1.77 -5.28
N GLU A 171 19.56 -2.08 -5.58
CA GLU A 171 18.41 -1.54 -4.83
C GLU A 171 18.43 -2.00 -3.36
N LEU A 172 18.83 -3.25 -3.11
CA LEU A 172 18.99 -3.79 -1.75
C LEU A 172 20.13 -3.10 -1.00
N ALA A 173 21.27 -2.88 -1.64
CA ALA A 173 22.41 -2.19 -1.02
C ALA A 173 22.07 -0.73 -0.65
N HIS A 174 21.34 0.00 -1.48
CA HIS A 174 20.88 1.36 -1.17
C HIS A 174 19.74 1.40 -0.15
N GLY A 175 18.90 0.39 -0.08
CA GLY A 175 17.84 0.28 0.95
C GLY A 175 18.39 0.00 2.35
N SER A 176 19.59 -0.59 2.46
CA SER A 176 20.25 -0.88 3.74
C SER A 176 21.08 0.30 4.29
N VAL A 177 21.48 1.24 3.45
CA VAL A 177 22.33 2.40 3.85
C VAL A 177 21.53 3.55 4.50
N VAL A 178 20.21 3.51 4.49
CA VAL A 178 19.35 4.55 5.15
C VAL A 178 19.05 4.20 6.62
N LYS A 179 19.81 3.30 7.24
CA LYS A 179 19.59 2.85 8.64
C LYS A 179 20.67 3.31 9.64
N ASP A 180 21.53 4.26 9.27
CA ASP A 180 22.47 4.88 10.22
C ASP A 180 22.18 6.36 10.41
#